data_4c1d5480c347280f46aecc191026563e
#
_entry.id   4c1d5480c347280f46aecc191026563e
#
_cell.length_a   1.000
_cell.length_b   1.000
_cell.length_c   1.000
_cell.angle_alpha   90.00
_cell.angle_beta   90.00
_cell.angle_gamma   90.00
#
_symmetry.space_group_name_H-M   'P 1'
#
loop_
_entity.id
_entity.type
_entity.pdbx_description
1 polymer ?
#
loop_
_entity_poly.entity_id
_entity_poly.type
_entity_poly.pdbx_seq_one_letter_code
_entity_poly.pdbx_strand_id
1 'polypeptide(L)'
;MRVLVCGLSGSGKTVLCTSLVEKDSSLIHINADEVRGRHDDWDFSLEGRRRQLDRMISESKGDGIYLLDFICPTQELRDALDADVVIWMDTVRHSQYPDTDKLFEKPDDPDLIINCFWEDSVMKSRKLIEVTEQSCDQRRNG
;
A
#
# COMPACT_ATOMS: atom_id res chain seq x y z
N MET A 1 -11.27 -3.96 -4.35
CA MET A 1 -10.16 -3.21 -5.00
C MET A 1 -9.04 -2.99 -4.01
N ARG A 2 -7.81 -3.26 -4.42
CA ARG A 2 -6.62 -3.08 -3.58
C ARG A 2 -5.83 -1.87 -4.05
N VAL A 3 -5.52 -0.98 -3.11
CA VAL A 3 -4.63 0.17 -3.32
C VAL A 3 -3.40 -0.05 -2.44
N LEU A 4 -2.26 -0.34 -3.06
CA LEU A 4 -1.01 -0.48 -2.32
C LEU A 4 -0.38 0.90 -2.12
N VAL A 5 -0.14 1.25 -0.87
CA VAL A 5 0.65 2.43 -0.50
C VAL A 5 1.97 1.90 0.07
N CYS A 6 3.01 1.92 -0.75
CA CYS A 6 4.32 1.33 -0.42
C CYS A 6 5.40 2.39 -0.24
N GLY A 7 6.48 2.01 0.37
CA GLY A 7 7.62 2.87 0.65
C GLY A 7 8.31 2.46 1.94
N LEU A 8 9.45 3.06 2.21
CA LEU A 8 10.22 2.78 3.42
C LEU A 8 9.46 3.21 4.68
N SER A 9 9.86 2.66 5.82
CA SER A 9 9.34 3.08 7.12
C SER A 9 9.59 4.58 7.29
N GLY A 10 8.59 5.30 7.80
CA GLY A 10 8.67 6.75 8.00
C GLY A 10 8.42 7.58 6.75
N SER A 11 8.02 6.98 5.63
CA SER A 11 7.77 7.70 4.38
C SER A 11 6.42 8.44 4.33
N GLY A 12 5.53 8.20 5.30
CA GLY A 12 4.21 8.85 5.36
C GLY A 12 3.05 8.00 4.85
N LYS A 13 3.24 6.69 4.71
CA LYS A 13 2.19 5.77 4.25
C LYS A 13 0.94 5.84 5.13
N THR A 14 1.13 5.74 6.44
CA THR A 14 0.03 5.78 7.43
C THR A 14 -0.67 7.12 7.42
N VAL A 15 0.07 8.21 7.32
CA VAL A 15 -0.50 9.57 7.26
C VAL A 15 -1.37 9.71 6.00
N LEU A 16 -0.88 9.24 4.86
CA LEU A 16 -1.67 9.27 3.62
C LEU A 16 -2.95 8.45 3.75
N CYS A 17 -2.85 7.21 4.21
CA CYS A 17 -4.01 6.33 4.36
C CYS A 17 -5.05 6.91 5.34
N THR A 18 -4.60 7.43 6.48
CA THR A 18 -5.47 8.07 7.48
C THR A 18 -6.18 9.28 6.87
N SER A 19 -5.45 10.11 6.13
CA SER A 19 -6.02 11.30 5.47
C SER A 19 -7.06 10.92 4.42
N LEU A 20 -6.82 9.84 3.67
CA LEU A 20 -7.77 9.34 2.68
C LEU A 20 -9.06 8.86 3.33
N VAL A 21 -8.97 8.10 4.42
CA VAL A 21 -10.14 7.62 5.17
C VAL A 21 -10.94 8.79 5.77
N GLU A 22 -10.27 9.84 6.24
CA GLU A 22 -10.93 11.05 6.72
C GLU A 22 -11.77 11.74 5.64
N LYS A 23 -11.32 11.69 4.40
CA LYS A 23 -12.03 12.28 3.26
C LYS A 23 -13.10 11.35 2.69
N ASP A 24 -12.94 10.05 2.84
CA ASP A 24 -13.87 9.03 2.36
C ASP A 24 -13.90 7.85 3.32
N SER A 25 -14.89 7.83 4.20
CA SER A 25 -15.02 6.80 5.24
C SER A 25 -15.35 5.41 4.72
N SER A 26 -15.66 5.27 3.44
CA SER A 26 -15.87 3.96 2.83
C SER A 26 -14.56 3.22 2.55
N LEU A 27 -13.43 3.93 2.52
CA LEU A 27 -12.11 3.33 2.34
C LEU A 27 -11.69 2.57 3.60
N ILE A 28 -11.09 1.41 3.40
CA ILE A 28 -10.69 0.52 4.50
C ILE A 28 -9.16 0.51 4.59
N HIS A 29 -8.64 1.05 5.69
CA HIS A 29 -7.20 1.11 5.93
C HIS A 29 -6.72 -0.16 6.62
N ILE A 30 -5.81 -0.89 5.98
CA ILE A 30 -5.15 -2.06 6.55
C ILE A 30 -3.66 -1.73 6.72
N ASN A 31 -3.23 -1.61 7.97
CA ASN A 31 -1.85 -1.33 8.33
C ASN A 31 -1.10 -2.64 8.56
N ALA A 32 0.00 -2.85 7.83
CA ALA A 32 0.76 -4.10 7.89
C ALA A 32 1.36 -4.38 9.28
N ASP A 33 1.77 -3.33 10.01
CA ASP A 33 2.31 -3.50 11.36
C ASP A 33 1.24 -3.96 12.33
N GLU A 34 0.01 -3.46 12.20
CA GLU A 34 -1.12 -3.93 13.02
C GLU A 34 -1.42 -5.40 12.73
N VAL A 35 -1.35 -5.81 11.46
CA VAL A 35 -1.53 -7.21 11.07
C VAL A 35 -0.46 -8.09 11.70
N ARG A 36 0.80 -7.66 11.65
CA ARG A 36 1.89 -8.39 12.33
C ARG A 36 1.65 -8.50 13.84
N GLY A 37 1.22 -7.42 14.46
CA GLY A 37 0.93 -7.40 15.90
C GLY A 37 -0.16 -8.37 16.29
N ARG A 38 -1.24 -8.47 15.50
CA ARG A 38 -2.34 -9.42 15.77
C ARG A 38 -1.91 -10.88 15.67
N HIS A 39 -0.92 -11.17 14.82
CA HIS A 39 -0.38 -12.53 14.63
C HIS A 39 0.88 -12.79 15.44
N ASP A 40 1.37 -11.77 16.16
CA ASP A 40 2.64 -11.84 16.90
C ASP A 40 3.77 -12.40 16.02
N ASP A 41 3.86 -11.90 14.79
CA ASP A 41 4.80 -12.39 13.76
C ASP A 41 5.65 -11.24 13.24
N TRP A 42 6.82 -11.07 13.84
CA TRP A 42 7.80 -10.05 13.48
C TRP A 42 8.98 -10.64 12.71
N ASP A 43 8.74 -11.75 12.02
CA ASP A 43 9.73 -12.41 11.17
C ASP A 43 9.86 -11.64 9.84
N PHE A 44 11.02 -11.03 9.63
CA PHE A 44 11.35 -10.28 8.42
C PHE A 44 12.22 -11.08 7.44
N SER A 45 12.34 -12.39 7.63
CA SER A 45 12.90 -13.29 6.63
C SER A 45 12.03 -13.32 5.38
N LEU A 46 12.53 -13.92 4.30
CA LEU A 46 11.74 -14.10 3.08
C LEU A 46 10.41 -14.84 3.35
N GLU A 47 10.47 -15.89 4.16
CA GLU A 47 9.27 -16.65 4.54
C GLU A 47 8.30 -15.82 5.37
N GLY A 48 8.80 -15.06 6.34
CA GLY A 48 7.99 -14.17 7.17
C GLY A 48 7.32 -13.07 6.37
N ARG A 49 8.02 -12.50 5.41
CA ARG A 49 7.46 -11.48 4.51
C ARG A 49 6.40 -12.08 3.58
N ARG A 50 6.56 -13.32 3.18
CA ARG A 50 5.57 -14.01 2.36
C ARG A 50 4.30 -14.34 3.16
N ARG A 51 4.44 -14.77 4.41
CA ARG A 51 3.28 -14.94 5.30
C ARG A 51 2.53 -13.63 5.49
N GLN A 52 3.26 -12.53 5.67
CA GLN A 52 2.66 -11.19 5.81
C GLN A 52 1.88 -10.80 4.54
N LEU A 53 2.46 -11.05 3.38
CA LEU A 53 1.79 -10.82 2.10
C LEU A 53 0.47 -11.59 2.01
N ASP A 54 0.48 -12.87 2.37
CA ASP A 54 -0.71 -13.73 2.33
C ASP A 54 -1.81 -13.20 3.25
N ARG A 55 -1.44 -12.66 4.42
CA ARG A 55 -2.38 -12.02 5.34
C ARG A 55 -3.00 -10.76 4.73
N MET A 56 -2.17 -9.92 4.12
CA MET A 56 -2.64 -8.68 3.46
C MET A 56 -3.61 -9.02 2.32
N ILE A 57 -3.30 -10.04 1.54
CA ILE A 57 -4.19 -10.53 0.48
C ILE A 57 -5.51 -11.03 1.08
N SER A 58 -5.44 -11.84 2.12
CA SER A 58 -6.61 -12.42 2.77
C SER A 58 -7.55 -11.34 3.33
N GLU A 59 -7.01 -10.30 3.94
CA GLU A 59 -7.80 -9.22 4.54
C GLU A 59 -8.37 -8.24 3.51
N SER A 60 -7.96 -8.33 2.25
CA SER A 60 -8.40 -7.42 1.19
C SER A 60 -9.17 -8.11 0.06
N LYS A 61 -9.85 -9.20 0.36
CA LYS A 61 -10.63 -9.99 -0.63
C LYS A 61 -12.07 -9.52 -0.82
N GLY A 62 -12.61 -8.70 0.06
CA GLY A 62 -14.00 -8.26 0.00
C GLY A 62 -14.29 -7.25 -1.11
N ASP A 63 -15.53 -6.77 -1.15
CA ASP A 63 -16.01 -5.84 -2.18
C ASP A 63 -15.59 -4.39 -1.94
N GLY A 64 -14.96 -4.09 -0.81
CA GLY A 64 -14.54 -2.75 -0.46
C GLY A 64 -13.32 -2.27 -1.23
N ILE A 65 -12.92 -1.03 -0.94
CA ILE A 65 -11.66 -0.45 -1.40
C ILE A 65 -10.69 -0.48 -0.23
N TYR A 66 -9.62 -1.26 -0.36
CA TYR A 66 -8.66 -1.51 0.70
C TYR A 66 -7.37 -0.72 0.45
N LEU A 67 -7.01 0.13 1.41
CA LEU A 67 -5.74 0.85 1.41
C LEU A 67 -4.72 0.00 2.19
N LEU A 68 -3.79 -0.61 1.48
CA LEU A 68 -2.78 -1.48 2.08
C LEU A 68 -1.53 -0.66 2.39
N ASP A 69 -1.38 -0.29 3.64
CA ASP A 69 -0.26 0.47 4.20
C ASP A 69 0.86 -0.52 4.53
N PHE A 70 1.77 -0.71 3.57
CA PHE A 70 2.65 -1.86 3.55
C PHE A 70 3.95 -1.51 2.84
N ILE A 71 5.11 -1.76 3.47
CA ILE A 71 6.41 -1.51 2.84
C ILE A 71 6.51 -2.24 1.50
N CYS A 72 6.17 -3.53 1.49
CA CYS A 72 6.17 -4.38 0.29
C CYS A 72 7.44 -4.18 -0.54
N PRO A 73 8.62 -4.59 -0.03
CA PRO A 73 9.90 -4.04 -0.48
C PRO A 73 10.39 -4.54 -1.82
N THR A 74 9.85 -5.62 -2.37
CA THR A 74 10.33 -6.19 -3.63
C THR A 74 9.26 -6.19 -4.70
N GLN A 75 9.67 -6.15 -5.95
CA GLN A 75 8.74 -6.22 -7.08
C GLN A 75 8.02 -7.58 -7.11
N GLU A 76 8.70 -8.65 -6.73
CA GLU A 76 8.07 -9.98 -6.62
C GLU A 76 6.87 -9.97 -5.67
N LEU A 77 7.03 -9.36 -4.48
CA LEU A 77 5.95 -9.25 -3.51
C LEU A 77 4.79 -8.37 -4.03
N ARG A 78 5.12 -7.28 -4.72
CA ARG A 78 4.12 -6.38 -5.30
C ARG A 78 3.34 -7.08 -6.41
N ASP A 79 4.03 -7.83 -7.27
CA ASP A 79 3.39 -8.60 -8.34
C ASP A 79 2.45 -9.67 -7.75
N ALA A 80 2.87 -10.35 -6.70
CA ALA A 80 2.05 -11.35 -6.02
C ALA A 80 0.83 -10.74 -5.31
N LEU A 81 0.96 -9.52 -4.78
CA LEU A 81 -0.15 -8.79 -4.18
C LEU A 81 -1.20 -8.42 -5.24
N ASP A 82 -0.77 -8.13 -6.44
CA ASP A 82 -1.64 -7.78 -7.58
C ASP A 82 -2.63 -6.66 -7.23
N ALA A 83 -2.10 -5.53 -6.78
CA ALA A 83 -2.91 -4.37 -6.46
C ALA A 83 -3.44 -3.67 -7.71
N ASP A 84 -4.64 -3.10 -7.62
CA ASP A 84 -5.24 -2.33 -8.71
C ASP A 84 -4.59 -0.96 -8.87
N VAL A 85 -4.06 -0.41 -7.78
CA VAL A 85 -3.37 0.88 -7.75
C VAL A 85 -2.11 0.73 -6.90
N VAL A 86 -0.99 1.26 -7.38
CA VAL A 86 0.27 1.32 -6.63
C VAL A 86 0.66 2.78 -6.45
N ILE A 87 0.70 3.23 -5.20
CA ILE A 87 1.18 4.56 -4.80
C ILE A 87 2.50 4.36 -4.07
N TRP A 88 3.56 4.96 -4.60
CA TRP A 88 4.88 4.88 -3.99
C TRP A 88 5.21 6.18 -3.24
N MET A 89 5.39 6.04 -1.93
CA MET A 89 5.84 7.13 -1.05
C MET A 89 7.36 7.21 -1.10
N ASP A 90 7.89 7.98 -2.05
CA ASP A 90 9.34 8.17 -2.27
C ASP A 90 9.79 9.47 -1.58
N THR A 91 9.56 9.56 -0.28
CA THR A 91 9.79 10.78 0.51
C THR A 91 11.06 10.71 1.36
N VAL A 92 11.58 9.51 1.61
CA VAL A 92 12.77 9.29 2.45
C VAL A 92 13.74 8.34 1.74
N ARG A 93 15.03 8.49 2.02
CA ARG A 93 16.11 7.68 1.43
C ARG A 93 16.50 6.51 2.30
N HIS A 94 16.30 6.66 3.62
CA HIS A 94 16.70 5.68 4.62
C HIS A 94 15.63 5.61 5.71
N SER A 95 15.53 4.45 6.34
CA SER A 95 14.68 4.25 7.51
C SER A 95 15.54 3.78 8.70
N GLN A 96 14.89 3.52 9.83
CA GLN A 96 15.53 2.91 11.00
C GLN A 96 15.83 1.41 10.81
N TYR A 97 15.48 0.83 9.66
CA TYR A 97 15.65 -0.58 9.35
C TYR A 97 16.59 -0.77 8.15
N PRO A 98 17.93 -0.71 8.36
CA PRO A 98 18.89 -0.76 7.25
C PRO A 98 18.77 -2.02 6.38
N ASP A 99 18.43 -3.16 6.94
CA ASP A 99 18.28 -4.41 6.19
C ASP A 99 17.10 -4.34 5.22
N THR A 100 15.99 -3.74 5.64
CA THR A 100 14.83 -3.51 4.78
C THR A 100 15.16 -2.46 3.71
N ASP A 101 15.90 -1.42 4.06
CA ASP A 101 16.32 -0.39 3.10
C ASP A 101 17.15 -1.00 1.97
N LYS A 102 18.06 -1.93 2.28
CA LYS A 102 18.88 -2.63 1.29
C LYS A 102 18.05 -3.56 0.40
N LEU A 103 17.01 -4.16 0.95
CA LEU A 103 16.12 -5.07 0.22
C LEU A 103 15.16 -4.32 -0.70
N PHE A 104 14.86 -3.06 -0.39
CA PHE A 104 13.84 -2.28 -1.09
C PHE A 104 14.21 -2.04 -2.55
N GLU A 105 13.38 -2.53 -3.45
CA GLU A 105 13.46 -2.29 -4.89
C GLU A 105 12.45 -1.21 -5.26
N LYS A 106 12.83 -0.28 -6.12
CA LYS A 106 11.90 0.73 -6.63
C LYS A 106 10.77 0.04 -7.40
N PRO A 107 9.50 0.45 -7.20
CA PRO A 107 8.41 -0.08 -8.02
C PRO A 107 8.66 0.16 -9.51
N ASP A 108 8.39 -0.88 -10.33
CA ASP A 108 8.66 -0.81 -11.78
C ASP A 108 7.74 0.18 -12.50
N ASP A 109 6.48 0.20 -12.12
CA ASP A 109 5.46 1.02 -12.80
C ASP A 109 4.39 1.49 -11.80
N PRO A 110 4.76 2.39 -10.88
CA PRO A 110 3.78 2.91 -9.93
C PRO A 110 2.78 3.85 -10.63
N ASP A 111 1.53 3.81 -10.19
CA ASP A 111 0.48 4.68 -10.73
C ASP A 111 0.64 6.13 -10.24
N LEU A 112 1.23 6.30 -9.07
CA LEU A 112 1.51 7.62 -8.49
C LEU A 112 2.79 7.54 -7.66
N ILE A 113 3.68 8.53 -7.83
CA ILE A 113 4.88 8.70 -7.01
C ILE A 113 4.73 10.00 -6.22
N ILE A 114 4.86 9.89 -4.90
CA ILE A 114 4.82 11.05 -4.00
C ILE A 114 6.22 11.28 -3.44
N ASN A 115 6.89 12.32 -3.94
CA ASN A 115 8.25 12.69 -3.53
C ASN A 115 8.26 13.57 -2.29
N CYS A 116 7.19 14.30 -2.07
CA CYS A 116 7.02 15.23 -0.98
C CYS A 116 5.57 15.14 -0.53
N PHE A 117 5.33 15.00 0.78
CA PHE A 117 3.95 14.90 1.27
C PHE A 117 3.34 16.30 1.42
N TRP A 118 2.39 16.61 0.57
CA TRP A 118 1.62 17.86 0.58
C TRP A 118 0.12 17.56 0.57
N GLU A 119 -0.70 18.57 0.79
CA GLU A 119 -2.15 18.45 0.76
C GLU A 119 -2.66 17.89 -0.58
N ASP A 120 -2.02 18.26 -1.69
CA ASP A 120 -2.39 17.77 -3.03
C ASP A 120 -2.08 16.27 -3.22
N SER A 121 -1.22 15.68 -2.40
CA SER A 121 -0.95 14.23 -2.43
C SER A 121 -2.22 13.42 -2.12
N VAL A 122 -3.01 13.89 -1.15
CA VAL A 122 -4.29 13.27 -0.80
C VAL A 122 -5.28 13.42 -1.96
N MET A 123 -5.37 14.60 -2.55
CA MET A 123 -6.27 14.88 -3.69
C MET A 123 -5.92 14.02 -4.90
N LYS A 124 -4.65 13.93 -5.26
CA LYS A 124 -4.18 13.10 -6.39
C LYS A 124 -4.47 11.62 -6.15
N SER A 125 -4.24 11.14 -4.94
CA SER A 125 -4.51 9.75 -4.56
C SER A 125 -6.00 9.43 -4.65
N ARG A 126 -6.86 10.31 -4.13
CA ARG A 126 -8.31 10.15 -4.22
C ARG A 126 -8.79 10.09 -5.66
N LYS A 127 -8.30 11.00 -6.50
CA LYS A 127 -8.69 11.04 -7.91
C LYS A 127 -8.30 9.75 -8.63
N LEU A 128 -7.10 9.26 -8.38
CA LEU A 128 -6.62 8.00 -8.96
C LEU A 128 -7.48 6.82 -8.55
N ILE A 129 -7.84 6.74 -7.27
CA ILE A 129 -8.71 5.69 -6.74
C ILE A 129 -10.09 5.75 -7.40
N GLU A 130 -10.69 6.95 -7.49
CA GLU A 130 -12.00 7.16 -8.11
C GLU A 130 -12.01 6.73 -9.58
N VAL A 131 -11.01 7.15 -10.34
CA VAL A 131 -10.89 6.81 -11.76
C VAL A 131 -10.72 5.30 -11.95
N THR A 132 -9.93 4.67 -11.12
CA THR A 132 -9.69 3.22 -11.17
C THR A 132 -10.94 2.44 -10.79
N GLU A 133 -11.66 2.88 -9.76
CA GLU A 133 -12.93 2.28 -9.35
C GLU A 133 -13.96 2.35 -10.48
N GLN A 134 -14.11 3.51 -11.13
CA GLN A 134 -15.02 3.68 -12.25
C GLN A 134 -14.67 2.75 -13.41
N SER A 135 -13.39 2.58 -13.72
CA SER A 135 -12.92 1.66 -14.76
C SER A 135 -13.23 0.21 -14.43
N CYS A 136 -13.10 -0.19 -13.16
CA CYS A 136 -13.45 -1.52 -12.70
C CYS A 136 -14.96 -1.77 -12.80
N ASP A 137 -15.79 -0.80 -12.43
CA ASP A 137 -17.24 -0.89 -12.51
C ASP A 137 -17.71 -1.00 -13.96
N GLN A 138 -17.12 -0.23 -14.87
CA GLN A 138 -17.43 -0.31 -16.30
C GLN A 138 -17.12 -1.70 -16.87
N ARG A 139 -16.03 -2.31 -16.46
CA ARG A 139 -15.67 -3.67 -16.87
C ARG A 139 -16.63 -4.73 -16.34
N ARG A 140 -17.17 -4.54 -15.13
CA ARG A 140 -18.19 -5.44 -14.55
C ARG A 140 -19.53 -5.33 -15.27
N ASN A 141 -19.89 -4.13 -15.74
CA ASN A 141 -21.17 -3.83 -16.39
C ASN A 141 -21.12 -3.95 -17.91
N GLY A 142 -19.94 -4.16 -18.45
CA GLY A 142 -19.73 -4.41 -19.88
C GLY A 142 -19.55 -5.88 -20.18
#